data_5193fe35745bb3b72a777419fad45cb2
#
_entry.id   5193fe35745bb3b72a777419fad45cb2
#
_cell.length_a   1.000
_cell.length_b   1.000
_cell.length_c   1.000
_cell.angle_alpha   90.00
_cell.angle_beta   90.00
_cell.angle_gamma   90.00
#
_symmetry.space_group_name_H-M   'P 1'
#
loop_
_entity.id
_entity.type
_entity.pdbx_description
1 polymer ?
#
loop_
_entity_poly.entity_id
_entity_poly.type
_entity_poly.pdbx_seq_one_letter_code
_entity_poly.pdbx_strand_id
1 'polypeptide(L)'
;MDQSTATPDNAAQSANRGARRTLAATGVNHALHDGYTDLIYVLLPIWQSEFGLGYGMLALMRALYAGAMAGLQIPAGRLAERIDGKVILIFGTVLAALGYGLAGLSGSGAGLCLALVLSGAGSSTQHPLASAAVARAYGASARQPLGIYNFTGDLGKASIPALLSMLLIFMPWRYALMVLAFAGLAVAIYMALSMPPAGKARHAHAGGTRVKAGAYSRGFMLLFAIGVLDTAVRMGLLTFLPFLLQAKGASLPTTGLALSLVFIGGAAGKFTCGWLGERLGVLRTVLLTEGGTAFGILAVLALPLAPAMMVLPLLGVMLNGTSSVLYGTVPELSRKDQSERAFALFYTGTIGSGAVAPILYGILGDGFGPVAATVATAITAIAICPIAFALARHLRQLPVGAELQ
;
A
#
# COMPACT_ATOMS: atom_id res chain seq x y z
N MET A 1 48.06 -25.66 -4.73
CA MET A 1 47.50 -24.31 -4.48
C MET A 1 47.00 -23.80 -5.83
N ASP A 2 45.74 -24.11 -6.12
CA ASP A 2 45.11 -23.71 -7.38
C ASP A 2 44.23 -22.46 -7.08
N GLN A 3 44.79 -21.28 -7.37
CA GLN A 3 43.98 -20.04 -7.34
C GLN A 3 43.28 -19.96 -8.68
N SER A 4 42.04 -20.48 -8.72
CA SER A 4 41.09 -20.27 -9.81
C SER A 4 40.80 -18.77 -9.92
N THR A 5 41.54 -18.07 -10.78
CA THR A 5 41.29 -16.66 -11.18
C THR A 5 40.02 -16.64 -12.03
N ALA A 6 38.89 -16.31 -11.39
CA ALA A 6 37.64 -16.06 -12.12
C ALA A 6 37.89 -14.93 -13.12
N THR A 7 37.67 -15.18 -14.40
CA THR A 7 37.76 -14.15 -15.44
C THR A 7 36.78 -13.01 -15.17
N PRO A 8 37.08 -11.74 -15.53
CA PRO A 8 36.19 -10.60 -15.31
C PRO A 8 34.77 -10.81 -15.82
N ASP A 9 34.61 -11.54 -16.93
CA ASP A 9 33.31 -11.89 -17.50
C ASP A 9 32.49 -12.83 -16.60
N ASN A 10 33.15 -13.81 -15.96
CA ASN A 10 32.48 -14.73 -15.03
C ASN A 10 32.02 -14.01 -13.76
N ALA A 11 32.76 -13.02 -13.28
CA ALA A 11 32.39 -12.22 -12.12
C ALA A 11 31.18 -11.31 -12.44
N ALA A 12 31.16 -10.65 -13.63
CA ALA A 12 30.05 -9.82 -14.08
C ALA A 12 28.76 -10.63 -14.30
N GLN A 13 28.87 -11.82 -14.90
CA GLN A 13 27.73 -12.72 -15.08
C GLN A 13 27.18 -13.25 -13.76
N SER A 14 28.06 -13.54 -12.80
CA SER A 14 27.68 -13.98 -11.45
C SER A 14 26.93 -12.87 -10.69
N ALA A 15 27.42 -11.63 -10.76
CA ALA A 15 26.78 -10.44 -10.15
C ALA A 15 25.39 -10.22 -10.77
N ASN A 16 25.24 -10.28 -12.09
CA ASN A 16 23.97 -10.13 -12.77
C ASN A 16 22.96 -11.22 -12.39
N ARG A 17 23.41 -12.49 -12.29
CA ARG A 17 22.58 -13.59 -11.78
C ARG A 17 22.13 -13.36 -10.36
N GLY A 18 23.01 -12.86 -9.48
CA GLY A 18 22.69 -12.50 -8.11
C GLY A 18 21.62 -11.40 -8.04
N ALA A 19 21.77 -10.34 -8.82
CA ALA A 19 20.81 -9.24 -8.88
C ALA A 19 19.41 -9.70 -9.34
N ARG A 20 19.34 -10.53 -10.40
CA ARG A 20 18.07 -11.11 -10.87
C ARG A 20 17.40 -12.00 -9.83
N ARG A 21 18.18 -12.83 -9.10
CA ARG A 21 17.64 -13.63 -7.99
C ARG A 21 17.10 -12.78 -6.85
N THR A 22 17.80 -11.69 -6.51
CA THR A 22 17.33 -10.74 -5.51
C THR A 22 16.01 -10.11 -5.94
N LEU A 23 15.90 -9.62 -7.18
CA LEU A 23 14.66 -9.01 -7.70
C LEU A 23 13.51 -10.02 -7.73
N ALA A 24 13.73 -11.24 -8.20
CA ALA A 24 12.70 -12.27 -8.25
C ALA A 24 12.21 -12.65 -6.85
N ALA A 25 13.13 -12.92 -5.91
CA ALA A 25 12.78 -13.29 -4.54
C ALA A 25 12.05 -12.16 -3.79
N THR A 26 12.55 -10.93 -3.89
CA THR A 26 11.90 -9.78 -3.25
C THR A 26 10.59 -9.42 -3.93
N GLY A 27 10.46 -9.60 -5.25
CA GLY A 27 9.22 -9.36 -5.99
C GLY A 27 8.10 -10.33 -5.60
N VAL A 28 8.41 -11.64 -5.54
CA VAL A 28 7.44 -12.66 -5.05
C VAL A 28 7.02 -12.36 -3.62
N ASN A 29 7.98 -12.01 -2.76
CA ASN A 29 7.69 -11.64 -1.38
C ASN A 29 6.84 -10.36 -1.29
N HIS A 30 7.07 -9.37 -2.15
CA HIS A 30 6.29 -8.15 -2.20
C HIS A 30 4.83 -8.43 -2.61
N ALA A 31 4.64 -9.25 -3.65
CA ALA A 31 3.30 -9.67 -4.06
C ALA A 31 2.54 -10.36 -2.91
N LEU A 32 3.22 -11.25 -2.16
CA LEU A 32 2.63 -11.91 -1.00
C LEU A 32 2.20 -10.90 0.08
N HIS A 33 3.09 -10.01 0.50
CA HIS A 33 2.81 -9.08 1.61
C HIS A 33 1.76 -8.03 1.27
N ASP A 34 1.78 -7.49 0.05
CA ASP A 34 0.78 -6.55 -0.42
C ASP A 34 -0.58 -7.24 -0.57
N GLY A 35 -0.59 -8.47 -1.07
CA GLY A 35 -1.79 -9.28 -1.10
C GLY A 35 -2.32 -9.61 0.30
N TYR A 36 -1.46 -9.91 1.25
CA TYR A 36 -1.82 -10.11 2.66
C TYR A 36 -2.47 -8.86 3.27
N THR A 37 -1.98 -7.68 2.91
CA THR A 37 -2.55 -6.42 3.38
C THR A 37 -3.99 -6.24 2.90
N ASP A 38 -4.28 -6.62 1.65
CA ASP A 38 -5.54 -6.28 1.00
C ASP A 38 -6.57 -7.43 1.00
N LEU A 39 -6.15 -8.68 1.27
CA LEU A 39 -7.10 -9.80 1.44
C LEU A 39 -8.04 -9.59 2.66
N ILE A 40 -7.63 -8.78 3.63
CA ILE A 40 -8.42 -8.46 4.82
C ILE A 40 -9.79 -7.92 4.40
N TYR A 41 -9.87 -7.10 3.35
CA TYR A 41 -11.13 -6.54 2.87
C TYR A 41 -12.17 -7.60 2.47
N VAL A 42 -11.73 -8.74 1.92
CA VAL A 42 -12.62 -9.87 1.57
C VAL A 42 -13.21 -10.51 2.83
N LEU A 43 -12.45 -10.52 3.92
CA LEU A 43 -12.83 -11.20 5.17
C LEU A 43 -13.70 -10.33 6.08
N LEU A 44 -13.69 -8.99 5.89
CA LEU A 44 -14.44 -8.09 6.78
C LEU A 44 -15.93 -8.46 6.93
N PRO A 45 -16.70 -8.75 5.84
CA PRO A 45 -18.10 -9.15 5.97
C PRO A 45 -18.27 -10.51 6.65
N ILE A 46 -17.34 -11.43 6.43
CA ILE A 46 -17.36 -12.76 7.06
C ILE A 46 -17.14 -12.62 8.58
N TRP A 47 -16.15 -11.85 8.98
CA TRP A 47 -15.86 -11.59 10.39
C TRP A 47 -16.97 -10.78 11.07
N GLN A 48 -17.61 -9.86 10.33
CA GLN A 48 -18.78 -9.15 10.82
C GLN A 48 -19.88 -10.13 11.21
N SER A 49 -20.25 -11.02 10.31
CA SER A 49 -21.31 -12.00 10.51
C SER A 49 -21.00 -13.01 11.62
N GLU A 50 -19.75 -13.50 11.66
CA GLU A 50 -19.37 -14.56 12.59
C GLU A 50 -19.17 -14.07 14.02
N PHE A 51 -18.60 -12.88 14.20
CA PHE A 51 -18.28 -12.34 15.54
C PHE A 51 -19.22 -11.22 16.01
N GLY A 52 -20.24 -10.88 15.20
CA GLY A 52 -21.20 -9.82 15.52
C GLY A 52 -20.56 -8.43 15.63
N LEU A 53 -19.52 -8.14 14.80
CA LEU A 53 -18.72 -6.93 14.89
C LEU A 53 -19.36 -5.76 14.17
N GLY A 54 -19.26 -4.56 14.75
CA GLY A 54 -19.57 -3.32 14.05
C GLY A 54 -18.50 -2.92 13.01
N TYR A 55 -18.84 -2.03 12.10
CA TYR A 55 -17.93 -1.52 11.07
C TYR A 55 -16.72 -0.81 11.66
N GLY A 56 -16.90 -0.08 12.79
CA GLY A 56 -15.81 0.56 13.51
C GLY A 56 -14.78 -0.44 14.04
N MET A 57 -15.23 -1.59 14.58
CA MET A 57 -14.32 -2.64 15.03
C MET A 57 -13.61 -3.34 13.88
N LEU A 58 -14.30 -3.58 12.75
CA LEU A 58 -13.68 -4.15 11.55
C LEU A 58 -12.60 -3.23 10.98
N ALA A 59 -12.88 -1.93 10.93
CA ALA A 59 -11.90 -0.93 10.52
C ALA A 59 -10.70 -0.86 11.50
N LEU A 60 -10.95 -0.99 12.81
CA LEU A 60 -9.90 -1.06 13.83
C LEU A 60 -9.01 -2.29 13.62
N MET A 61 -9.57 -3.47 13.33
CA MET A 61 -8.78 -4.67 13.03
C MET A 61 -7.81 -4.44 11.88
N ARG A 62 -8.30 -3.84 10.80
CA ARG A 62 -7.46 -3.48 9.66
C ARG A 62 -6.42 -2.41 10.04
N ALA A 63 -6.78 -1.43 10.86
CA ALA A 63 -5.88 -0.40 11.36
C ALA A 63 -4.79 -0.97 12.28
N LEU A 64 -5.08 -1.97 13.10
CA LEU A 64 -4.10 -2.65 13.94
C LEU A 64 -3.03 -3.36 13.09
N TYR A 65 -3.44 -4.06 12.02
CA TYR A 65 -2.49 -4.63 11.05
C TYR A 65 -1.59 -3.54 10.44
N ALA A 66 -2.21 -2.49 9.88
CA ALA A 66 -1.49 -1.40 9.21
C ALA A 66 -0.60 -0.62 10.18
N GLY A 67 -1.07 -0.39 11.41
CA GLY A 67 -0.33 0.30 12.46
C GLY A 67 0.90 -0.48 12.92
N ALA A 68 0.76 -1.80 13.12
CA ALA A 68 1.88 -2.68 13.43
C ALA A 68 2.91 -2.70 12.29
N MET A 69 2.44 -2.82 11.03
CA MET A 69 3.29 -2.79 9.85
C MET A 69 4.06 -1.45 9.75
N ALA A 70 3.37 -0.32 9.87
CA ALA A 70 4.00 1.00 9.74
C ALA A 70 4.93 1.31 10.93
N GLY A 71 4.49 1.06 12.16
CA GLY A 71 5.24 1.39 13.38
C GLY A 71 6.53 0.61 13.54
N LEU A 72 6.58 -0.61 13.02
CA LEU A 72 7.76 -1.47 13.15
C LEU A 72 8.74 -1.38 11.96
N GLN A 73 8.49 -0.58 10.93
CA GLN A 73 9.44 -0.38 9.81
C GLN A 73 10.76 0.21 10.27
N ILE A 74 10.74 1.21 11.15
CA ILE A 74 11.97 1.83 11.68
C ILE A 74 12.77 0.85 12.55
N PRO A 75 12.17 0.15 13.53
CA PRO A 75 12.85 -0.94 14.25
C PRO A 75 13.44 -2.01 13.34
N ALA A 76 12.70 -2.46 12.31
CA ALA A 76 13.18 -3.44 11.33
C ALA A 76 14.41 -2.92 10.56
N GLY A 77 14.38 -1.66 10.12
CA GLY A 77 15.52 -1.00 9.47
C GLY A 77 16.77 -0.95 10.36
N ARG A 78 16.61 -0.59 11.65
CA ARG A 78 17.73 -0.58 12.61
C ARG A 78 18.27 -1.97 12.89
N LEU A 79 17.42 -2.99 12.91
CA LEU A 79 17.85 -4.38 13.08
C LEU A 79 18.70 -4.82 11.88
N ALA A 80 18.39 -4.35 10.66
CA ALA A 80 19.16 -4.64 9.45
C ALA A 80 20.57 -4.06 9.44
N GLU A 81 20.90 -3.11 10.33
CA GLU A 81 22.26 -2.62 10.53
C GLU A 81 23.14 -3.67 11.23
N ARG A 82 22.53 -4.56 11.99
CA ARG A 82 23.23 -5.59 12.79
C ARG A 82 23.16 -6.97 12.17
N ILE A 83 22.05 -7.31 11.54
CA ILE A 83 21.73 -8.61 10.97
C ILE A 83 21.58 -8.48 9.45
N ASP A 84 21.93 -9.53 8.68
CA ASP A 84 21.74 -9.54 7.23
C ASP A 84 20.25 -9.32 6.86
N GLY A 85 20.00 -8.39 5.95
CA GLY A 85 18.64 -8.03 5.51
C GLY A 85 17.83 -9.21 4.97
N LYS A 86 18.48 -10.23 4.35
CA LYS A 86 17.82 -11.47 3.92
C LYS A 86 17.21 -12.21 5.11
N VAL A 87 17.95 -12.34 6.20
CA VAL A 87 17.49 -13.07 7.40
C VAL A 87 16.26 -12.39 7.99
N ILE A 88 16.29 -11.06 8.07
CA ILE A 88 15.16 -10.28 8.61
C ILE A 88 13.94 -10.38 7.70
N LEU A 89 14.12 -10.30 6.38
CA LEU A 89 13.03 -10.48 5.41
C LEU A 89 12.36 -11.86 5.53
N ILE A 90 13.16 -12.92 5.62
CA ILE A 90 12.66 -14.28 5.80
C ILE A 90 11.89 -14.41 7.12
N PHE A 91 12.48 -13.92 8.21
CA PHE A 91 11.83 -13.94 9.52
C PHE A 91 10.51 -13.17 9.52
N GLY A 92 10.50 -11.96 8.92
CA GLY A 92 9.27 -11.15 8.77
C GLY A 92 8.19 -11.88 7.96
N THR A 93 8.58 -12.56 6.89
CA THR A 93 7.63 -13.33 6.06
C THR A 93 7.07 -14.54 6.82
N VAL A 94 7.92 -15.27 7.56
CA VAL A 94 7.46 -16.36 8.46
C VAL A 94 6.49 -15.81 9.51
N LEU A 95 6.82 -14.69 10.14
CA LEU A 95 5.98 -14.07 11.17
C LEU A 95 4.63 -13.63 10.61
N ALA A 96 4.61 -13.02 9.41
CA ALA A 96 3.38 -12.63 8.72
C ALA A 96 2.51 -13.85 8.39
N ALA A 97 3.11 -14.92 7.88
CA ALA A 97 2.44 -16.17 7.57
C ALA A 97 1.85 -16.82 8.84
N LEU A 98 2.62 -16.89 9.92
CA LEU A 98 2.14 -17.39 11.22
C LEU A 98 0.98 -16.53 11.76
N GLY A 99 1.02 -15.22 11.58
CA GLY A 99 -0.10 -14.33 11.94
C GLY A 99 -1.38 -14.73 11.23
N TYR A 100 -1.35 -15.00 9.92
CA TYR A 100 -2.54 -15.49 9.19
C TYR A 100 -2.94 -16.91 9.59
N GLY A 101 -1.99 -17.78 9.87
CA GLY A 101 -2.27 -19.10 10.42
C GLY A 101 -3.01 -19.02 11.77
N LEU A 102 -2.53 -18.17 12.68
CA LEU A 102 -3.19 -17.92 13.96
C LEU A 102 -4.57 -17.24 13.81
N ALA A 103 -4.73 -16.35 12.83
CA ALA A 103 -6.03 -15.79 12.49
C ALA A 103 -7.02 -16.90 12.09
N GLY A 104 -6.59 -17.87 11.29
CA GLY A 104 -7.39 -19.03 10.91
C GLY A 104 -7.77 -19.94 12.09
N LEU A 105 -6.97 -19.97 13.16
CA LEU A 105 -7.24 -20.71 14.39
C LEU A 105 -8.06 -19.92 15.41
N SER A 106 -8.26 -18.62 15.17
CA SER A 106 -8.90 -17.75 16.15
C SER A 106 -10.40 -18.04 16.29
N GLY A 107 -10.86 -18.20 17.52
CA GLY A 107 -12.28 -18.33 17.89
C GLY A 107 -12.91 -17.02 18.39
N SER A 108 -12.21 -15.88 18.32
CA SER A 108 -12.69 -14.60 18.84
C SER A 108 -12.15 -13.41 18.09
N GLY A 109 -12.87 -12.27 18.11
CA GLY A 109 -12.41 -11.01 17.53
C GLY A 109 -11.10 -10.50 18.18
N ALA A 110 -10.91 -10.71 19.48
CA ALA A 110 -9.67 -10.35 20.17
C ALA A 110 -8.48 -11.19 19.67
N GLY A 111 -8.67 -12.50 19.48
CA GLY A 111 -7.66 -13.37 18.89
C GLY A 111 -7.30 -12.97 17.45
N LEU A 112 -8.30 -12.57 16.64
CA LEU A 112 -8.07 -12.01 15.32
C LEU A 112 -7.23 -10.73 15.37
N CYS A 113 -7.53 -9.80 16.28
CA CYS A 113 -6.74 -8.58 16.45
C CYS A 113 -5.27 -8.89 16.73
N LEU A 114 -4.99 -9.80 17.67
CA LEU A 114 -3.62 -10.20 18.00
C LEU A 114 -2.91 -10.86 16.81
N ALA A 115 -3.59 -11.74 16.09
CA ALA A 115 -3.08 -12.41 14.90
C ALA A 115 -2.76 -11.42 13.78
N LEU A 116 -3.62 -10.43 13.56
CA LEU A 116 -3.41 -9.36 12.57
C LEU A 116 -2.26 -8.43 12.97
N VAL A 117 -2.11 -8.08 14.25
CA VAL A 117 -0.94 -7.33 14.75
C VAL A 117 0.34 -8.11 14.48
N LEU A 118 0.36 -9.42 14.74
CA LEU A 118 1.52 -10.28 14.49
C LEU A 118 1.87 -10.32 12.99
N SER A 119 0.85 -10.49 12.14
CA SER A 119 1.03 -10.49 10.69
C SER A 119 1.54 -9.14 10.17
N GLY A 120 0.97 -8.03 10.66
CA GLY A 120 1.43 -6.67 10.35
C GLY A 120 2.87 -6.42 10.80
N ALA A 121 3.24 -6.92 11.99
CA ALA A 121 4.61 -6.85 12.49
C ALA A 121 5.59 -7.58 11.58
N GLY A 122 5.24 -8.77 11.10
CA GLY A 122 6.04 -9.49 10.09
C GLY A 122 6.17 -8.71 8.78
N SER A 123 5.08 -8.12 8.31
CA SER A 123 5.04 -7.35 7.07
C SER A 123 5.83 -6.03 7.12
N SER A 124 6.15 -5.53 8.32
CA SER A 124 6.93 -4.30 8.52
C SER A 124 8.33 -4.34 7.89
N THR A 125 8.90 -5.54 7.73
CA THR A 125 10.25 -5.74 7.19
C THR A 125 10.33 -5.55 5.69
N GLN A 126 9.20 -5.78 4.98
CA GLN A 126 9.16 -5.93 3.53
C GLN A 126 9.59 -4.67 2.78
N HIS A 127 8.86 -3.56 2.93
CA HIS A 127 9.10 -2.37 2.11
C HIS A 127 10.50 -1.78 2.26
N PRO A 128 11.01 -1.51 3.49
CA PRO A 128 12.30 -0.87 3.65
C PRO A 128 13.47 -1.79 3.24
N LEU A 129 13.40 -3.08 3.56
CA LEU A 129 14.55 -3.96 3.37
C LEU A 129 14.62 -4.55 1.96
N ALA A 130 13.46 -4.92 1.37
CA ALA A 130 13.43 -5.48 0.03
C ALA A 130 13.78 -4.44 -1.03
N SER A 131 13.20 -3.23 -0.97
CA SER A 131 13.56 -2.14 -1.88
C SER A 131 15.05 -1.78 -1.77
N ALA A 132 15.59 -1.72 -0.54
CA ALA A 132 17.01 -1.47 -0.33
C ALA A 132 17.90 -2.62 -0.87
N ALA A 133 17.46 -3.88 -0.78
CA ALA A 133 18.18 -5.01 -1.35
C ALA A 133 18.23 -4.94 -2.89
N VAL A 134 17.10 -4.61 -3.54
CA VAL A 134 17.05 -4.39 -4.99
C VAL A 134 17.93 -3.21 -5.40
N ALA A 135 17.83 -2.08 -4.70
CA ALA A 135 18.64 -0.89 -4.99
C ALA A 135 20.15 -1.20 -4.89
N ARG A 136 20.58 -1.95 -3.87
CA ARG A 136 21.99 -2.36 -3.72
C ARG A 136 22.42 -3.33 -4.82
N ALA A 137 21.56 -4.29 -5.20
CA ALA A 137 21.91 -5.30 -6.19
C ALA A 137 22.10 -4.72 -7.60
N TYR A 138 21.40 -3.63 -7.93
CA TYR A 138 21.44 -3.00 -9.25
C TYR A 138 22.22 -1.66 -9.29
N GLY A 139 22.57 -1.09 -8.14
CA GLY A 139 23.34 0.15 -8.05
C GLY A 139 22.71 1.30 -8.85
N ALA A 140 23.49 1.94 -9.73
CA ALA A 140 23.01 3.05 -10.57
C ALA A 140 21.86 2.68 -11.53
N SER A 141 21.71 1.40 -11.86
CA SER A 141 20.64 0.90 -12.75
C SER A 141 19.38 0.45 -12.00
N ALA A 142 19.21 0.80 -10.72
CA ALA A 142 18.12 0.30 -9.87
C ALA A 142 16.73 0.82 -10.23
N ARG A 143 16.60 1.91 -10.99
CA ARG A 143 15.30 2.57 -11.28
C ARG A 143 14.27 1.62 -11.93
N GLN A 144 14.66 0.92 -12.97
CA GLN A 144 13.77 -0.03 -13.65
C GLN A 144 13.47 -1.27 -12.79
N PRO A 145 14.45 -1.96 -12.16
CA PRO A 145 14.18 -3.05 -11.22
C PRO A 145 13.27 -2.67 -10.05
N LEU A 146 13.40 -1.48 -9.48
CA LEU A 146 12.48 -0.99 -8.45
C LEU A 146 11.07 -0.77 -8.99
N GLY A 147 10.92 -0.34 -10.25
CA GLY A 147 9.62 -0.30 -10.93
C GLY A 147 8.97 -1.68 -11.05
N ILE A 148 9.74 -2.70 -11.45
CA ILE A 148 9.28 -4.10 -11.51
C ILE A 148 8.89 -4.60 -10.12
N TYR A 149 9.72 -4.34 -9.12
CA TYR A 149 9.45 -4.68 -7.72
C TYR A 149 8.13 -4.07 -7.24
N ASN A 150 7.88 -2.78 -7.50
CA ASN A 150 6.62 -2.12 -7.12
C ASN A 150 5.42 -2.72 -7.87
N PHE A 151 5.57 -3.03 -9.16
CA PHE A 151 4.52 -3.68 -9.95
C PHE A 151 4.14 -5.06 -9.41
N THR A 152 5.11 -5.84 -8.87
CA THR A 152 4.77 -7.13 -8.25
C THR A 152 3.89 -6.97 -7.01
N GLY A 153 4.05 -5.88 -6.23
CA GLY A 153 3.13 -5.55 -5.14
C GLY A 153 1.71 -5.29 -5.63
N ASP A 154 1.55 -4.48 -6.67
CA ASP A 154 0.23 -4.22 -7.27
C ASP A 154 -0.42 -5.50 -7.83
N LEU A 155 0.39 -6.41 -8.39
CA LEU A 155 -0.09 -7.74 -8.83
C LEU A 155 -0.57 -8.58 -7.64
N GLY A 156 0.13 -8.54 -6.50
CA GLY A 156 -0.27 -9.20 -5.27
C GLY A 156 -1.61 -8.69 -4.73
N LYS A 157 -1.80 -7.36 -4.71
CA LYS A 157 -3.08 -6.73 -4.33
C LYS A 157 -4.24 -7.18 -5.20
N ALA A 158 -4.00 -7.33 -6.49
CA ALA A 158 -5.04 -7.75 -7.42
C ALA A 158 -5.33 -9.26 -7.34
N SER A 159 -4.31 -10.10 -7.13
CA SER A 159 -4.45 -11.56 -7.26
C SER A 159 -4.80 -12.27 -5.96
N ILE A 160 -4.22 -11.90 -4.81
CA ILE A 160 -4.41 -12.64 -3.56
C ILE A 160 -5.81 -12.49 -2.97
N PRO A 161 -6.45 -11.30 -2.96
CA PRO A 161 -7.86 -11.20 -2.57
C PRO A 161 -8.79 -12.02 -3.47
N ALA A 162 -8.53 -12.05 -4.79
CA ALA A 162 -9.28 -12.89 -5.73
C ALA A 162 -9.06 -14.38 -5.44
N LEU A 163 -7.82 -14.81 -5.24
CA LEU A 163 -7.51 -16.19 -4.88
C LEU A 163 -8.21 -16.60 -3.59
N LEU A 164 -8.13 -15.77 -2.53
CA LEU A 164 -8.87 -16.03 -1.29
C LEU A 164 -10.36 -16.19 -1.55
N SER A 165 -10.97 -15.29 -2.32
CA SER A 165 -12.40 -15.36 -2.64
C SER A 165 -12.77 -16.63 -3.39
N MET A 166 -11.89 -17.14 -4.25
CA MET A 166 -12.07 -18.43 -4.93
C MET A 166 -11.94 -19.60 -3.95
N LEU A 167 -10.96 -19.59 -3.04
CA LEU A 167 -10.81 -20.61 -2.01
C LEU A 167 -12.05 -20.72 -1.12
N LEU A 168 -12.69 -19.57 -0.82
CA LEU A 168 -13.90 -19.50 0.00
C LEU A 168 -15.14 -20.20 -0.62
N ILE A 169 -15.09 -20.56 -1.91
CA ILE A 169 -16.13 -21.41 -2.54
C ILE A 169 -16.00 -22.86 -2.05
N PHE A 170 -14.79 -23.33 -1.81
CA PHE A 170 -14.49 -24.73 -1.56
C PHE A 170 -14.24 -25.04 -0.10
N MET A 171 -13.92 -24.02 0.71
CA MET A 171 -13.55 -24.23 2.10
C MET A 171 -13.92 -23.02 2.99
N PRO A 172 -14.13 -23.23 4.30
CA PRO A 172 -14.29 -22.17 5.29
C PRO A 172 -13.05 -21.24 5.33
N TRP A 173 -13.29 -19.96 5.67
CA TRP A 173 -12.24 -18.94 5.69
C TRP A 173 -11.03 -19.29 6.55
N ARG A 174 -11.24 -20.08 7.61
CA ARG A 174 -10.15 -20.55 8.49
C ARG A 174 -9.16 -21.41 7.73
N TYR A 175 -9.65 -22.37 6.95
CA TYR A 175 -8.77 -23.22 6.13
C TYR A 175 -8.17 -22.45 4.96
N ALA A 176 -8.89 -21.51 4.37
CA ALA A 176 -8.35 -20.64 3.33
C ALA A 176 -7.17 -19.80 3.84
N LEU A 177 -7.27 -19.25 5.06
CA LEU A 177 -6.13 -18.56 5.69
C LEU A 177 -4.96 -19.49 6.01
N MET A 178 -5.21 -20.76 6.39
CA MET A 178 -4.14 -21.76 6.54
C MET A 178 -3.41 -22.02 5.22
N VAL A 179 -4.14 -22.16 4.11
CA VAL A 179 -3.54 -22.32 2.78
C VAL A 179 -2.66 -21.11 2.45
N LEU A 180 -3.13 -19.90 2.71
CA LEU A 180 -2.34 -18.68 2.49
C LEU A 180 -1.15 -18.58 3.44
N ALA A 181 -1.28 -19.01 4.69
CA ALA A 181 -0.15 -19.10 5.62
C ALA A 181 0.92 -20.08 5.13
N PHE A 182 0.53 -21.27 4.64
CA PHE A 182 1.47 -22.20 4.03
C PHE A 182 2.13 -21.64 2.77
N ALA A 183 1.39 -20.90 1.93
CA ALA A 183 1.96 -20.19 0.79
C ALA A 183 3.03 -19.17 1.24
N GLY A 184 2.77 -18.44 2.33
CA GLY A 184 3.76 -17.52 2.92
C GLY A 184 5.01 -18.23 3.43
N LEU A 185 4.85 -19.38 4.09
CA LEU A 185 6.00 -20.21 4.50
C LEU A 185 6.78 -20.74 3.28
N ALA A 186 6.09 -21.14 2.21
CA ALA A 186 6.74 -21.56 0.98
C ALA A 186 7.54 -20.42 0.33
N VAL A 187 7.01 -19.18 0.34
CA VAL A 187 7.75 -17.99 -0.11
C VAL A 187 8.97 -17.73 0.77
N ALA A 188 8.87 -17.86 2.09
CA ALA A 188 10.00 -17.72 3.01
C ALA A 188 11.10 -18.76 2.70
N ILE A 189 10.73 -20.02 2.45
CA ILE A 189 11.65 -21.09 2.02
C ILE A 189 12.27 -20.73 0.66
N TYR A 190 11.48 -20.31 -0.31
CA TYR A 190 11.97 -19.89 -1.62
C TYR A 190 13.01 -18.77 -1.47
N MET A 191 12.74 -17.75 -0.65
CA MET A 191 13.71 -16.67 -0.36
C MET A 191 14.99 -17.21 0.30
N ALA A 192 14.86 -18.13 1.25
CA ALA A 192 16.02 -18.74 1.93
C ALA A 192 16.96 -19.43 0.93
N LEU A 193 16.38 -20.14 -0.04
CA LEU A 193 17.13 -20.93 -1.02
C LEU A 193 17.65 -20.10 -2.20
N SER A 194 16.87 -19.11 -2.67
CA SER A 194 17.15 -18.42 -3.94
C SER A 194 17.82 -17.05 -3.77
N MET A 195 17.49 -16.30 -2.70
CA MET A 195 17.99 -14.94 -2.51
C MET A 195 19.46 -14.96 -2.03
N PRO A 196 20.37 -14.23 -2.69
CA PRO A 196 21.72 -14.02 -2.16
C PRO A 196 21.70 -13.26 -0.83
N PRO A 197 22.77 -13.33 -0.02
CA PRO A 197 22.90 -12.46 1.15
C PRO A 197 22.69 -11.00 0.77
N ALA A 198 21.82 -10.30 1.50
CA ALA A 198 21.51 -8.90 1.22
C ALA A 198 22.52 -7.94 1.87
N GLY A 199 23.36 -8.47 2.76
CA GLY A 199 24.29 -7.67 3.55
C GLY A 199 23.60 -6.85 4.64
N LYS A 200 24.38 -6.28 5.52
CA LYS A 200 23.90 -5.36 6.56
C LYS A 200 23.57 -4.00 5.92
N ALA A 201 22.54 -3.35 6.41
CA ALA A 201 22.27 -1.97 6.03
C ALA A 201 23.45 -1.10 6.50
N ARG A 202 24.06 -0.37 5.59
CA ARG A 202 25.02 0.66 6.00
C ARG A 202 24.18 1.77 6.64
N HIS A 203 24.70 2.34 7.74
CA HIS A 203 24.13 3.58 8.24
C HIS A 203 24.01 4.56 7.07
N ALA A 204 22.82 4.77 6.54
CA ALA A 204 22.56 6.06 5.96
C ALA A 204 22.79 7.01 7.15
N HIS A 205 23.90 7.71 7.12
CA HIS A 205 24.10 8.80 8.04
C HIS A 205 22.85 9.66 7.91
N ALA A 206 21.94 9.54 8.89
CA ALA A 206 21.10 10.64 9.27
C ALA A 206 22.06 11.71 9.83
N GLY A 207 22.95 12.19 8.97
CA GLY A 207 23.70 13.42 9.12
C GLY A 207 22.72 14.57 8.95
N GLY A 208 21.57 14.46 9.55
CA GLY A 208 20.71 15.57 9.80
C GLY A 208 21.35 16.41 10.87
N THR A 209 22.22 17.37 10.47
CA THR A 209 22.30 18.61 11.22
C THR A 209 20.87 18.91 11.66
N ARG A 210 20.69 19.11 12.97
CA ARG A 210 19.43 19.57 13.56
C ARG A 210 19.11 20.93 12.94
N VAL A 211 18.59 20.91 11.70
CA VAL A 211 18.06 22.10 11.05
C VAL A 211 16.89 22.54 11.92
N LYS A 212 16.99 23.74 12.48
CA LYS A 212 15.90 24.37 13.25
C LYS A 212 14.61 24.16 12.46
N ALA A 213 13.58 23.67 13.14
CA ALA A 213 12.26 23.42 12.54
C ALA A 213 11.70 24.75 12.00
N GLY A 214 11.98 25.04 10.74
CA GLY A 214 11.28 26.10 10.02
C GLY A 214 9.85 25.67 9.78
N ALA A 215 8.91 26.61 9.85
CA ALA A 215 7.51 26.35 9.53
C ALA A 215 7.41 25.89 8.07
N TYR A 216 6.64 24.82 7.82
CA TYR A 216 6.33 24.38 6.45
C TYR A 216 5.55 25.48 5.70
N SER A 217 5.77 25.56 4.40
CA SER A 217 5.03 26.50 3.55
C SER A 217 3.52 26.19 3.59
N ARG A 218 2.70 27.22 3.43
CA ARG A 218 1.24 27.04 3.34
C ARG A 218 0.87 26.13 2.16
N GLY A 219 1.60 26.21 1.04
CA GLY A 219 1.42 25.31 -0.10
C GLY A 219 1.68 23.85 0.27
N PHE A 220 2.75 23.57 1.02
CA PHE A 220 3.03 22.21 1.50
C PHE A 220 1.93 21.69 2.44
N MET A 221 1.41 22.53 3.34
CA MET A 221 0.33 22.11 4.25
C MET A 221 -0.97 21.81 3.51
N LEU A 222 -1.28 22.54 2.43
CA LEU A 222 -2.42 22.25 1.56
C LEU A 222 -2.21 20.92 0.80
N LEU A 223 -1.02 20.70 0.26
CA LEU A 223 -0.65 19.42 -0.38
C LEU A 223 -0.77 18.26 0.60
N PHE A 224 -0.27 18.44 1.82
CA PHE A 224 -0.38 17.45 2.90
C PHE A 224 -1.82 17.12 3.24
N ALA A 225 -2.68 18.13 3.39
CA ALA A 225 -4.12 17.94 3.64
C ALA A 225 -4.79 17.16 2.50
N ILE A 226 -4.48 17.47 1.23
CA ILE A 226 -4.98 16.70 0.08
C ILE A 226 -4.54 15.23 0.19
N GLY A 227 -3.26 14.94 0.45
CA GLY A 227 -2.76 13.58 0.56
C GLY A 227 -3.39 12.78 1.71
N VAL A 228 -3.64 13.43 2.86
CA VAL A 228 -4.34 12.85 4.01
C VAL A 228 -5.77 12.47 3.64
N LEU A 229 -6.51 13.39 2.98
CA LEU A 229 -7.89 13.14 2.57
C LEU A 229 -8.01 12.13 1.43
N ASP A 230 -7.13 12.17 0.40
CA ASP A 230 -7.05 11.17 -0.67
C ASP A 230 -6.90 9.76 -0.10
N THR A 231 -5.98 9.60 0.86
CA THR A 231 -5.78 8.29 1.51
C THR A 231 -6.99 7.88 2.37
N ALA A 232 -7.64 8.84 3.05
CA ALA A 232 -8.88 8.58 3.78
C ALA A 232 -9.98 8.04 2.86
N VAL A 233 -10.19 8.68 1.70
CA VAL A 233 -11.18 8.27 0.68
C VAL A 233 -10.88 6.84 0.19
N ARG A 234 -9.64 6.58 -0.20
CA ARG A 234 -9.24 5.28 -0.73
C ARG A 234 -9.46 4.15 0.27
N MET A 235 -8.97 4.31 1.50
CA MET A 235 -9.08 3.28 2.52
C MET A 235 -10.51 3.14 3.04
N GLY A 236 -11.27 4.23 3.08
CA GLY A 236 -12.71 4.22 3.38
C GLY A 236 -13.49 3.40 2.35
N LEU A 237 -13.34 3.70 1.06
CA LEU A 237 -14.02 2.96 0.00
C LEU A 237 -13.67 1.46 0.04
N LEU A 238 -12.39 1.11 0.12
CA LEU A 238 -11.96 -0.29 0.15
C LEU A 238 -12.55 -1.05 1.35
N THR A 239 -12.74 -0.38 2.49
CA THR A 239 -13.36 -0.97 3.68
C THR A 239 -14.84 -1.29 3.45
N PHE A 240 -15.59 -0.42 2.78
CA PHE A 240 -17.04 -0.58 2.61
C PHE A 240 -17.45 -1.26 1.31
N LEU A 241 -16.59 -1.29 0.28
CA LEU A 241 -16.89 -1.86 -1.02
C LEU A 241 -17.42 -3.31 -0.94
N PRO A 242 -16.81 -4.24 -0.15
CA PRO A 242 -17.32 -5.60 -0.03
C PRO A 242 -18.77 -5.65 0.50
N PHE A 243 -19.11 -4.84 1.49
CA PHE A 243 -20.45 -4.79 2.06
C PHE A 243 -21.48 -4.25 1.08
N LEU A 244 -21.12 -3.21 0.34
CA LEU A 244 -22.00 -2.61 -0.69
C LEU A 244 -22.31 -3.61 -1.81
N LEU A 245 -21.30 -4.34 -2.26
CA LEU A 245 -21.48 -5.32 -3.34
C LEU A 245 -22.28 -6.52 -2.86
N GLN A 246 -22.05 -7.01 -1.65
CA GLN A 246 -22.86 -8.08 -1.06
C GLN A 246 -24.33 -7.66 -0.88
N ALA A 247 -24.59 -6.41 -0.46
CA ALA A 247 -25.95 -5.87 -0.40
C ALA A 247 -26.62 -5.81 -1.78
N LYS A 248 -25.86 -5.78 -2.88
CA LYS A 248 -26.33 -5.88 -4.27
C LYS A 248 -26.41 -7.33 -4.78
N GLY A 249 -26.17 -8.32 -3.93
CA GLY A 249 -26.20 -9.74 -4.29
C GLY A 249 -24.89 -10.31 -4.84
N ALA A 250 -23.76 -9.62 -4.64
CA ALA A 250 -22.46 -10.16 -5.04
C ALA A 250 -22.11 -11.40 -4.21
N SER A 251 -21.64 -12.45 -4.89
CA SER A 251 -21.02 -13.60 -4.24
C SER A 251 -19.61 -13.26 -3.73
N LEU A 252 -19.03 -14.12 -2.89
CA LEU A 252 -17.65 -13.95 -2.44
C LEU A 252 -16.65 -13.86 -3.61
N PRO A 253 -16.69 -14.72 -4.65
CA PRO A 253 -15.83 -14.58 -5.83
C PRO A 253 -16.02 -13.24 -6.55
N THR A 254 -17.26 -12.79 -6.68
CA THR A 254 -17.56 -11.49 -7.31
C THR A 254 -16.97 -10.33 -6.50
N THR A 255 -17.00 -10.41 -5.16
CA THR A 255 -16.38 -9.42 -4.28
C THR A 255 -14.86 -9.38 -4.43
N GLY A 256 -14.20 -10.54 -4.50
CA GLY A 256 -12.77 -10.62 -4.76
C GLY A 256 -12.38 -10.09 -6.14
N LEU A 257 -13.17 -10.42 -7.18
CA LEU A 257 -12.98 -9.86 -8.52
C LEU A 257 -13.13 -8.34 -8.52
N ALA A 258 -14.09 -7.81 -7.78
CA ALA A 258 -14.30 -6.36 -7.65
C ALA A 258 -13.07 -5.64 -7.08
N LEU A 259 -12.50 -6.18 -6.01
CA LEU A 259 -11.25 -5.65 -5.44
C LEU A 259 -10.09 -5.73 -6.45
N SER A 260 -9.96 -6.86 -7.16
CA SER A 260 -8.96 -7.00 -8.23
C SER A 260 -9.12 -5.96 -9.32
N LEU A 261 -10.36 -5.67 -9.76
CA LEU A 261 -10.64 -4.65 -10.77
C LEU A 261 -10.22 -3.25 -10.29
N VAL A 262 -10.49 -2.91 -9.02
CA VAL A 262 -10.04 -1.64 -8.42
C VAL A 262 -8.52 -1.59 -8.37
N PHE A 263 -7.82 -2.66 -7.97
CA PHE A 263 -6.37 -2.67 -7.86
C PHE A 263 -5.66 -2.66 -9.23
N ILE A 264 -6.19 -3.39 -10.22
CA ILE A 264 -5.70 -3.33 -11.62
C ILE A 264 -5.88 -1.92 -12.17
N GLY A 265 -7.06 -1.32 -11.99
CA GLY A 265 -7.29 0.07 -12.33
C GLY A 265 -6.32 1.00 -11.62
N GLY A 266 -6.07 0.77 -10.33
CA GLY A 266 -5.13 1.54 -9.52
C GLY A 266 -3.69 1.47 -10.02
N ALA A 267 -3.22 0.28 -10.42
CA ALA A 267 -1.91 0.12 -11.05
C ALA A 267 -1.80 0.93 -12.35
N ALA A 268 -2.83 0.85 -13.21
CA ALA A 268 -2.90 1.67 -14.43
C ALA A 268 -2.94 3.17 -14.10
N GLY A 269 -3.66 3.56 -13.05
CA GLY A 269 -3.79 4.95 -12.60
C GLY A 269 -2.47 5.60 -12.20
N LYS A 270 -1.58 4.85 -11.56
CA LYS A 270 -0.24 5.35 -11.19
C LYS A 270 0.57 5.82 -12.40
N PHE A 271 0.48 5.09 -13.52
CA PHE A 271 1.16 5.44 -14.76
C PHE A 271 0.44 6.56 -15.51
N THR A 272 -0.86 6.42 -15.72
CA THR A 272 -1.64 7.38 -16.51
C THR A 272 -1.73 8.74 -15.84
N CYS A 273 -1.91 8.80 -14.52
CA CYS A 273 -2.03 10.06 -13.81
C CYS A 273 -0.68 10.74 -13.56
N GLY A 274 0.43 9.99 -13.47
CA GLY A 274 1.77 10.57 -13.52
C GLY A 274 2.00 11.34 -14.81
N TRP A 275 1.75 10.70 -15.97
CA TRP A 275 1.82 11.34 -17.28
C TRP A 275 0.80 12.49 -17.45
N LEU A 276 -0.41 12.34 -16.91
CA LEU A 276 -1.43 13.37 -16.96
C LEU A 276 -1.04 14.60 -16.12
N GLY A 277 -0.38 14.37 -14.98
CA GLY A 277 0.15 15.43 -14.11
C GLY A 277 1.20 16.30 -14.82
N GLU A 278 2.06 15.68 -15.64
CA GLU A 278 3.04 16.41 -16.46
C GLU A 278 2.38 17.26 -17.55
N ARG A 279 1.27 16.78 -18.14
CA ARG A 279 0.57 17.48 -19.24
C ARG A 279 -0.46 18.51 -18.80
N LEU A 280 -1.30 18.17 -17.82
CA LEU A 280 -2.41 19.02 -17.36
C LEU A 280 -2.05 19.88 -16.14
N GLY A 281 -0.94 19.51 -15.48
CA GLY A 281 -0.54 20.10 -14.21
C GLY A 281 -1.32 19.53 -13.01
N VAL A 282 -0.78 19.79 -11.82
CA VAL A 282 -1.25 19.22 -10.54
C VAL A 282 -2.74 19.49 -10.31
N LEU A 283 -3.19 20.77 -10.45
CA LEU A 283 -4.58 21.14 -10.16
C LEU A 283 -5.60 20.34 -10.98
N ARG A 284 -5.44 20.38 -12.32
CA ARG A 284 -6.41 19.74 -13.21
C ARG A 284 -6.45 18.23 -13.01
N THR A 285 -5.28 17.62 -12.75
CA THR A 285 -5.19 16.18 -12.49
C THR A 285 -5.88 15.83 -11.18
N VAL A 286 -5.64 16.57 -10.08
CA VAL A 286 -6.32 16.33 -8.79
C VAL A 286 -7.83 16.52 -8.92
N LEU A 287 -8.30 17.59 -9.60
CA LEU A 287 -9.74 17.78 -9.79
C LEU A 287 -10.40 16.66 -10.61
N LEU A 288 -9.70 16.18 -11.65
CA LEU A 288 -10.19 15.07 -12.47
C LEU A 288 -10.24 13.76 -11.65
N THR A 289 -9.17 13.45 -10.92
CA THR A 289 -9.09 12.20 -10.17
C THR A 289 -10.03 12.19 -8.96
N GLU A 290 -10.10 13.27 -8.18
CA GLU A 290 -10.97 13.33 -7.01
C GLU A 290 -12.45 13.49 -7.39
N GLY A 291 -12.75 14.31 -8.39
CA GLY A 291 -14.09 14.41 -8.97
C GLY A 291 -14.54 13.09 -9.59
N GLY A 292 -13.65 12.43 -10.34
CA GLY A 292 -13.89 11.10 -10.91
C GLY A 292 -14.06 10.02 -9.84
N THR A 293 -13.29 10.09 -8.75
CA THR A 293 -13.44 9.19 -7.60
C THR A 293 -14.81 9.38 -6.92
N ALA A 294 -15.19 10.61 -6.61
CA ALA A 294 -16.49 10.89 -6.01
C ALA A 294 -17.65 10.42 -6.91
N PHE A 295 -17.59 10.73 -8.21
CA PHE A 295 -18.57 10.28 -9.19
C PHE A 295 -18.62 8.75 -9.27
N GLY A 296 -17.46 8.09 -9.34
CA GLY A 296 -17.35 6.63 -9.39
C GLY A 296 -17.93 5.96 -8.15
N ILE A 297 -17.67 6.49 -6.95
CA ILE A 297 -18.25 6.00 -5.69
C ILE A 297 -19.78 6.12 -5.72
N LEU A 298 -20.31 7.27 -6.12
CA LEU A 298 -21.77 7.47 -6.23
C LEU A 298 -22.39 6.59 -7.33
N ALA A 299 -21.68 6.38 -8.44
CA ALA A 299 -22.11 5.45 -9.49
C ALA A 299 -22.19 4.01 -8.98
N VAL A 300 -21.16 3.54 -8.23
CA VAL A 300 -21.18 2.20 -7.61
C VAL A 300 -22.35 2.08 -6.61
N LEU A 301 -22.69 3.13 -5.87
CA LEU A 301 -23.84 3.13 -4.98
C LEU A 301 -25.18 3.03 -5.75
N ALA A 302 -25.34 3.80 -6.82
CA ALA A 302 -26.61 3.93 -7.55
C ALA A 302 -26.88 2.77 -8.51
N LEU A 303 -25.85 2.20 -9.14
CA LEU A 303 -25.98 1.20 -10.19
C LEU A 303 -26.25 -0.20 -9.63
N PRO A 304 -26.98 -1.08 -10.36
CA PRO A 304 -27.04 -2.52 -10.08
C PRO A 304 -25.64 -3.16 -10.16
N LEU A 305 -25.51 -4.41 -9.66
CA LEU A 305 -24.23 -5.08 -9.51
C LEU A 305 -23.38 -5.11 -10.79
N ALA A 306 -23.96 -5.58 -11.91
CA ALA A 306 -23.18 -5.76 -13.15
C ALA A 306 -22.60 -4.44 -13.69
N PRO A 307 -23.38 -3.35 -13.90
CA PRO A 307 -22.80 -2.07 -14.31
C PRO A 307 -21.89 -1.44 -13.24
N ALA A 308 -22.14 -1.66 -11.94
CA ALA A 308 -21.22 -1.21 -10.89
C ALA A 308 -19.84 -1.86 -11.03
N MET A 309 -19.78 -3.17 -11.34
CA MET A 309 -18.53 -3.88 -11.62
C MET A 309 -17.74 -3.27 -12.80
N MET A 310 -18.44 -2.78 -13.83
CA MET A 310 -17.81 -2.13 -15.00
C MET A 310 -17.17 -0.78 -14.65
N VAL A 311 -17.69 -0.09 -13.64
CA VAL A 311 -17.14 1.19 -13.16
C VAL A 311 -15.86 1.00 -12.35
N LEU A 312 -15.66 -0.14 -11.67
CA LEU A 312 -14.59 -0.35 -10.72
C LEU A 312 -13.18 -0.17 -11.29
N PRO A 313 -12.82 -0.64 -12.50
CA PRO A 313 -11.48 -0.39 -13.05
C PRO A 313 -11.20 1.10 -13.23
N LEU A 314 -12.16 1.86 -13.76
CA LEU A 314 -12.02 3.30 -13.93
C LEU A 314 -11.97 4.03 -12.58
N LEU A 315 -12.82 3.62 -11.65
CA LEU A 315 -12.75 4.13 -10.26
C LEU A 315 -11.38 3.83 -9.64
N GLY A 316 -10.82 2.65 -9.89
CA GLY A 316 -9.46 2.29 -9.45
C GLY A 316 -8.39 3.22 -10.01
N VAL A 317 -8.49 3.58 -11.32
CA VAL A 317 -7.58 4.56 -11.95
C VAL A 317 -7.66 5.90 -11.23
N MET A 318 -8.86 6.42 -10.99
CA MET A 318 -9.06 7.72 -10.33
C MET A 318 -8.59 7.68 -8.87
N LEU A 319 -8.99 6.67 -8.13
CA LEU A 319 -8.74 6.48 -6.69
C LEU A 319 -7.24 6.38 -6.32
N ASN A 320 -6.40 5.85 -7.21
CA ASN A 320 -4.97 5.67 -6.95
C ASN A 320 -4.09 6.63 -7.75
N GLY A 321 -4.66 7.34 -8.73
CA GLY A 321 -3.92 8.23 -9.62
C GLY A 321 -3.41 9.49 -8.93
N THR A 322 -4.21 10.08 -8.05
CA THR A 322 -3.89 11.32 -7.32
C THR A 322 -2.56 11.22 -6.57
N SER A 323 -2.32 10.11 -5.90
CA SER A 323 -1.11 9.91 -5.09
C SER A 323 0.19 10.11 -5.89
N SER A 324 0.24 9.65 -7.15
CA SER A 324 1.44 9.80 -8.00
C SER A 324 1.80 11.27 -8.25
N VAL A 325 0.78 12.11 -8.46
CA VAL A 325 0.96 13.56 -8.67
C VAL A 325 1.35 14.26 -7.37
N LEU A 326 0.71 13.89 -6.25
CA LEU A 326 0.98 14.51 -4.95
C LEU A 326 2.40 14.25 -4.49
N TYR A 327 2.89 12.99 -4.58
CA TYR A 327 4.27 12.65 -4.21
C TYR A 327 5.29 13.37 -5.08
N GLY A 328 5.02 13.55 -6.38
CA GLY A 328 5.86 14.32 -7.29
C GLY A 328 5.96 15.80 -6.92
N THR A 329 4.90 16.37 -6.31
CA THR A 329 4.82 17.79 -5.95
C THR A 329 5.46 18.11 -4.58
N VAL A 330 5.72 17.11 -3.72
CA VAL A 330 6.34 17.32 -2.40
C VAL A 330 7.67 18.11 -2.49
N PRO A 331 8.63 17.76 -3.38
CA PRO A 331 9.88 18.51 -3.49
C PRO A 331 9.70 19.96 -3.94
N GLU A 332 8.70 20.23 -4.78
CA GLU A 332 8.43 21.57 -5.35
C GLU A 332 7.98 22.56 -4.27
N LEU A 333 7.30 22.08 -3.22
CA LEU A 333 6.74 22.89 -2.13
C LEU A 333 7.56 22.85 -0.85
N SER A 334 8.62 22.05 -0.83
CA SER A 334 9.57 21.92 0.27
C SER A 334 10.87 22.65 -0.04
N ARG A 335 11.54 23.18 1.00
CA ARG A 335 12.91 23.71 0.83
C ARG A 335 13.87 22.55 0.54
N LYS A 336 14.87 22.78 -0.30
CA LYS A 336 15.87 21.75 -0.68
C LYS A 336 16.54 21.09 0.53
N ASP A 337 16.80 21.86 1.59
CA ASP A 337 17.39 21.41 2.86
C ASP A 337 16.41 20.63 3.77
N GLN A 338 15.10 20.63 3.47
CA GLN A 338 14.05 20.01 4.28
C GLN A 338 13.24 18.94 3.52
N SER A 339 13.60 18.62 2.29
CA SER A 339 12.82 17.72 1.41
C SER A 339 12.61 16.34 2.03
N GLU A 340 13.63 15.72 2.62
CA GLU A 340 13.52 14.42 3.29
C GLU A 340 12.51 14.45 4.45
N ARG A 341 12.54 15.54 5.23
CA ARG A 341 11.61 15.73 6.35
C ARG A 341 10.18 15.97 5.87
N ALA A 342 10.01 16.71 4.77
CA ALA A 342 8.72 16.94 4.15
C ALA A 342 8.11 15.62 3.64
N PHE A 343 8.90 14.78 2.96
CA PHE A 343 8.48 13.44 2.58
C PHE A 343 8.11 12.58 3.79
N ALA A 344 8.94 12.57 4.84
CA ALA A 344 8.64 11.80 6.04
C ALA A 344 7.32 12.23 6.69
N LEU A 345 7.06 13.54 6.81
CA LEU A 345 5.79 14.05 7.32
C LEU A 345 4.63 13.67 6.43
N PHE A 346 4.78 13.84 5.11
CA PHE A 346 3.73 13.50 4.13
C PHE A 346 3.37 12.02 4.20
N TYR A 347 4.38 11.12 4.21
CA TYR A 347 4.18 9.68 4.36
C TYR A 347 3.51 9.33 5.69
N THR A 348 3.98 9.89 6.79
CA THR A 348 3.41 9.59 8.11
C THR A 348 1.95 10.03 8.20
N GLY A 349 1.63 11.21 7.66
CA GLY A 349 0.24 11.70 7.64
C GLY A 349 -0.67 10.86 6.77
N THR A 350 -0.25 10.49 5.57
CA THR A 350 -1.05 9.65 4.66
C THR A 350 -1.26 8.24 5.22
N ILE A 351 -0.21 7.60 5.76
CA ILE A 351 -0.34 6.28 6.40
C ILE A 351 -1.24 6.37 7.64
N GLY A 352 -1.04 7.38 8.48
CA GLY A 352 -1.88 7.63 9.66
C GLY A 352 -3.34 7.83 9.31
N SER A 353 -3.63 8.60 8.27
CA SER A 353 -4.98 8.78 7.72
C SER A 353 -5.57 7.45 7.26
N GLY A 354 -4.79 6.64 6.53
CA GLY A 354 -5.22 5.32 6.07
C GLY A 354 -5.57 4.34 7.18
N ALA A 355 -5.02 4.53 8.37
CA ALA A 355 -5.37 3.74 9.54
C ALA A 355 -6.58 4.31 10.30
N VAL A 356 -6.63 5.63 10.48
CA VAL A 356 -7.64 6.29 11.32
C VAL A 356 -8.96 6.56 10.58
N ALA A 357 -8.92 7.03 9.34
CA ALA A 357 -10.12 7.42 8.62
C ALA A 357 -11.15 6.28 8.44
N PRO A 358 -10.76 5.04 8.11
CA PRO A 358 -11.71 3.93 8.06
C PRO A 358 -12.43 3.67 9.40
N ILE A 359 -11.80 3.93 10.55
CA ILE A 359 -12.44 3.81 11.86
C ILE A 359 -13.53 4.86 12.01
N LEU A 360 -13.26 6.12 11.60
CA LEU A 360 -14.25 7.19 11.65
C LEU A 360 -15.45 6.90 10.73
N TYR A 361 -15.18 6.44 9.50
CA TYR A 361 -16.24 5.98 8.60
C TYR A 361 -16.95 4.73 9.15
N GLY A 362 -16.24 3.86 9.87
CA GLY A 362 -16.81 2.68 10.51
C GLY A 362 -17.82 3.05 11.59
N ILE A 363 -17.46 3.98 12.47
CA ILE A 363 -18.37 4.53 13.50
C ILE A 363 -19.61 5.16 12.85
N LEU A 364 -19.41 5.91 11.75
CA LEU A 364 -20.54 6.46 10.99
C LEU A 364 -21.40 5.34 10.40
N GLY A 365 -20.79 4.28 9.90
CA GLY A 365 -21.45 3.10 9.37
C GLY A 365 -22.25 2.34 10.43
N ASP A 366 -21.74 2.27 11.67
CA ASP A 366 -22.45 1.64 12.78
C ASP A 366 -23.74 2.41 13.15
N GLY A 367 -23.71 3.76 13.05
CA GLY A 367 -24.88 4.59 13.35
C GLY A 367 -25.89 4.74 12.20
N PHE A 368 -25.41 4.80 10.95
CA PHE A 368 -26.22 5.20 9.79
C PHE A 368 -26.16 4.21 8.61
N GLY A 369 -25.44 3.10 8.78
CA GLY A 369 -25.28 2.07 7.75
C GLY A 369 -24.11 2.32 6.78
N PRO A 370 -23.73 1.27 6.03
CA PRO A 370 -22.54 1.31 5.15
C PRO A 370 -22.71 2.27 3.96
N VAL A 371 -23.93 2.53 3.52
CA VAL A 371 -24.23 3.50 2.45
C VAL A 371 -23.84 4.92 2.91
N ALA A 372 -24.25 5.33 4.12
CA ALA A 372 -23.91 6.65 4.67
C ALA A 372 -22.40 6.82 4.84
N ALA A 373 -21.69 5.80 5.33
CA ALA A 373 -20.24 5.80 5.42
C ALA A 373 -19.58 5.97 4.04
N THR A 374 -20.12 5.30 3.01
CA THR A 374 -19.59 5.41 1.63
C THR A 374 -19.90 6.77 1.02
N VAL A 375 -21.08 7.34 1.26
CA VAL A 375 -21.39 8.73 0.86
C VAL A 375 -20.43 9.71 1.53
N ALA A 376 -20.10 9.51 2.79
CA ALA A 376 -19.11 10.34 3.48
C ALA A 376 -17.73 10.26 2.81
N THR A 377 -17.30 9.10 2.29
CA THR A 377 -16.06 9.02 1.51
C THR A 377 -16.13 9.82 0.21
N ALA A 378 -17.27 9.80 -0.50
CA ALA A 378 -17.48 10.60 -1.71
C ALA A 378 -17.46 12.12 -1.39
N ILE A 379 -18.10 12.53 -0.29
CA ILE A 379 -18.07 13.93 0.18
C ILE A 379 -16.63 14.35 0.53
N THR A 380 -15.84 13.47 1.15
CA THR A 380 -14.44 13.73 1.46
C THR A 380 -13.62 13.94 0.18
N ALA A 381 -13.84 13.15 -0.88
CA ALA A 381 -13.21 13.36 -2.18
C ALA A 381 -13.57 14.73 -2.80
N ILE A 382 -14.83 15.11 -2.74
CA ILE A 382 -15.29 16.45 -3.21
C ILE A 382 -14.64 17.56 -2.38
N ALA A 383 -14.49 17.39 -1.06
CA ALA A 383 -13.87 18.37 -0.17
C ALA A 383 -12.38 18.62 -0.49
N ILE A 384 -11.72 17.73 -1.22
CA ILE A 384 -10.36 17.94 -1.72
C ILE A 384 -10.33 19.05 -2.80
N CYS A 385 -11.37 19.17 -3.62
CA CYS A 385 -11.39 20.12 -4.74
C CYS A 385 -11.13 21.58 -4.33
N PRO A 386 -11.81 22.17 -3.32
CA PRO A 386 -11.51 23.53 -2.90
C PRO A 386 -10.09 23.69 -2.33
N ILE A 387 -9.55 22.67 -1.67
CA ILE A 387 -8.17 22.68 -1.17
C ILE A 387 -7.19 22.69 -2.34
N ALA A 388 -7.47 21.92 -3.41
CA ALA A 388 -6.66 21.90 -4.63
C ALA A 388 -6.67 23.27 -5.34
N PHE A 389 -7.80 23.97 -5.39
CA PHE A 389 -7.85 25.36 -5.90
C PHE A 389 -7.00 26.32 -5.07
N ALA A 390 -7.02 26.17 -3.73
CA ALA A 390 -6.16 26.97 -2.85
C ALA A 390 -4.68 26.65 -3.08
N LEU A 391 -4.32 25.38 -3.26
CA LEU A 391 -2.95 24.93 -3.57
C LEU A 391 -2.44 25.51 -4.89
N ALA A 392 -3.27 25.54 -5.93
CA ALA A 392 -2.88 26.05 -7.26
C ALA A 392 -2.38 27.49 -7.24
N ARG A 393 -2.90 28.33 -6.33
CA ARG A 393 -2.42 29.73 -6.16
C ARG A 393 -0.96 29.76 -5.70
N HIS A 394 -0.52 28.79 -4.91
CA HIS A 394 0.85 28.69 -4.41
C HIS A 394 1.80 28.09 -5.44
N LEU A 395 1.33 27.13 -6.26
CA LEU A 395 2.13 26.54 -7.35
C LEU A 395 2.45 27.56 -8.45
N ARG A 396 1.53 28.49 -8.76
CA ARG A 396 1.76 29.57 -9.74
C ARG A 396 2.76 30.63 -9.29
N GLN A 397 3.05 30.70 -8.00
CA GLN A 397 3.99 31.67 -7.42
C GLN A 397 5.43 31.15 -7.37
N LEU A 398 5.65 29.86 -7.70
CA LEU A 398 6.99 29.34 -7.83
C LEU A 398 7.61 29.92 -9.11
N PRO A 399 8.84 30.49 -9.05
CA PRO A 399 9.50 31.03 -10.23
C PRO A 399 9.69 29.91 -11.25
N VAL A 400 9.14 30.10 -12.45
CA VAL A 400 9.41 29.30 -13.64
C VAL A 400 10.89 29.55 -13.96
N GLY A 401 11.79 28.61 -13.60
CA GLY A 401 13.20 28.75 -13.94
C GLY A 401 14.21 28.45 -12.84
N ALA A 402 13.87 27.69 -11.79
CA ALA A 402 14.89 27.08 -10.92
C ALA A 402 15.38 25.75 -11.54
N GLU A 403 15.65 25.74 -12.85
CA GLU A 403 16.41 24.70 -13.49
C GLU A 403 17.90 24.93 -13.17
N LEU A 404 18.49 23.92 -12.53
CA LEU A 404 19.92 23.58 -12.55
C LEU A 404 20.91 24.74 -12.32
N GLN A 405 21.16 25.07 -11.07
CA GLN A 405 22.49 25.44 -10.60
C GLN A 405 22.91 24.63 -9.40
#